data_94a8b5bef25e382f77dc5bf5f8ce24d5
#
_entry.id   94a8b5bef25e382f77dc5bf5f8ce24d5
#
_cell.length_a   1.000
_cell.length_b   1.000
_cell.length_c   1.000
_cell.angle_alpha   90.00
_cell.angle_beta   90.00
_cell.angle_gamma   90.00
#
_symmetry.space_group_name_H-M   'P 1'
#
loop_
_entity.id
_entity.type
_entity.pdbx_description
1 polymer ?
#
loop_
_entity_poly.entity_id
_entity_poly.type
_entity_poly.pdbx_seq_one_letter_code
_entity_poly.pdbx_strand_id
1 'polypeptide(L)'
;MANPGLNSFILASFLIGVIFISSKVALLGPEVKWISNYRVATATRQRNQKPPSLLAPIATMLGSRRDGNISLSTNSLRSLLDSIDARLSESRDISRYLIGLLIFLGLLGTFWGLLETVSAVGNVIDGLSLKNDNLQGAFSNLKEGLAAPLAGMGTAFSSSLFGLTGSLALGFLDLQLGQAQNRFYKDLEEWLSGLTKLSSGGSGFVEGETSASAYQAALFEQTAESLDRLQRVIVRNEDQRLDNNKSLITVSYTHLRAHETLL
;
A
#
# COMPACT_ATOMS: atom_id res chain seq x y z
N MET A 1 -39.14 -12.50 -14.71
CA MET A 1 -37.90 -11.81 -14.28
C MET A 1 -37.85 -10.49 -15.02
N ALA A 2 -38.25 -9.40 -14.37
CA ALA A 2 -38.21 -8.10 -14.99
C ALA A 2 -36.73 -7.63 -15.01
N ASN A 3 -36.29 -7.13 -16.14
CA ASN A 3 -34.93 -6.70 -16.46
C ASN A 3 -33.82 -7.74 -16.29
N PRO A 4 -33.88 -8.89 -17.01
CA PRO A 4 -32.81 -9.89 -16.95
C PRO A 4 -31.43 -9.32 -17.36
N GLY A 5 -31.42 -8.29 -18.20
CA GLY A 5 -30.18 -7.61 -18.62
C GLY A 5 -29.46 -6.92 -17.48
N LEU A 6 -30.18 -6.11 -16.67
CA LEU A 6 -29.57 -5.39 -15.55
C LEU A 6 -29.07 -6.34 -14.45
N ASN A 7 -29.89 -7.32 -14.08
CA ASN A 7 -29.54 -8.30 -13.06
C ASN A 7 -28.34 -9.17 -13.50
N SER A 8 -28.27 -9.53 -14.78
CA SER A 8 -27.10 -10.22 -15.36
C SER A 8 -25.86 -9.36 -15.31
N PHE A 9 -25.99 -8.04 -15.55
CA PHE A 9 -24.87 -7.12 -15.48
C PHE A 9 -24.36 -6.92 -14.04
N ILE A 10 -25.27 -6.84 -13.05
CA ILE A 10 -24.91 -6.81 -11.62
C ILE A 10 -24.16 -8.10 -11.25
N LEU A 11 -24.68 -9.27 -11.66
CA LEU A 11 -24.03 -10.54 -11.35
C LEU A 11 -22.67 -10.67 -12.04
N ALA A 12 -22.56 -10.27 -13.30
CA ALA A 12 -21.30 -10.27 -14.03
C ALA A 12 -20.25 -9.35 -13.37
N SER A 13 -20.66 -8.13 -12.98
CA SER A 13 -19.79 -7.19 -12.28
C SER A 13 -19.33 -7.74 -10.93
N PHE A 14 -20.20 -8.41 -10.19
CA PHE A 14 -19.88 -9.09 -8.94
C PHE A 14 -18.85 -10.21 -9.15
N LEU A 15 -19.07 -11.09 -10.13
CA LEU A 15 -18.14 -12.18 -10.45
C LEU A 15 -16.77 -11.66 -10.88
N ILE A 16 -16.74 -10.61 -11.71
CA ILE A 16 -15.49 -9.95 -12.11
C ILE A 16 -14.75 -9.44 -10.86
N GLY A 17 -15.47 -8.80 -9.94
CA GLY A 17 -14.90 -8.32 -8.67
C GLY A 17 -14.31 -9.44 -7.81
N VAL A 18 -15.06 -10.54 -7.65
CA VAL A 18 -14.59 -11.72 -6.88
C VAL A 18 -13.33 -12.32 -7.52
N ILE A 19 -13.34 -12.53 -8.84
CA ILE A 19 -12.20 -13.08 -9.57
C ILE A 19 -10.99 -12.14 -9.44
N PHE A 20 -11.19 -10.84 -9.59
CA PHE A 20 -10.14 -9.84 -9.48
C PHE A 20 -9.49 -9.87 -8.10
N ILE A 21 -10.27 -9.76 -7.01
CA ILE A 21 -9.75 -9.77 -5.64
C ILE A 21 -9.06 -11.10 -5.33
N SER A 22 -9.68 -12.23 -5.71
CA SER A 22 -9.09 -13.56 -5.50
C SER A 22 -7.76 -13.72 -6.23
N SER A 23 -7.64 -13.20 -7.45
CA SER A 23 -6.38 -13.23 -8.22
C SER A 23 -5.29 -12.41 -7.54
N LYS A 24 -5.63 -11.25 -6.95
CA LYS A 24 -4.67 -10.42 -6.21
C LYS A 24 -4.17 -11.09 -4.93
N VAL A 25 -5.06 -11.76 -4.19
CA VAL A 25 -4.66 -12.56 -3.03
C VAL A 25 -3.75 -13.73 -3.45
N ALA A 26 -4.11 -14.43 -4.52
CA ALA A 26 -3.32 -15.56 -5.03
C ALA A 26 -1.91 -15.12 -5.49
N LEU A 27 -1.78 -13.92 -6.06
CA LEU A 27 -0.48 -13.37 -6.49
C LEU A 27 0.45 -13.03 -5.32
N LEU A 28 -0.07 -12.75 -4.11
CA LEU A 28 0.77 -12.54 -2.93
C LEU A 28 1.45 -13.83 -2.44
N GLY A 29 0.84 -14.99 -2.67
CA GLY A 29 1.37 -16.28 -2.20
C GLY A 29 2.79 -16.59 -2.70
N PRO A 30 3.08 -16.52 -4.02
CA PRO A 30 4.43 -16.71 -4.55
C PRO A 30 5.44 -15.67 -4.06
N GLU A 31 5.02 -14.42 -3.83
CA GLU A 31 5.88 -13.35 -3.30
C GLU A 31 6.37 -13.69 -1.87
N VAL A 32 5.44 -14.08 -0.99
CA VAL A 32 5.75 -14.50 0.39
C VAL A 32 6.66 -15.74 0.40
N LYS A 33 6.36 -16.74 -0.45
CA LYS A 33 7.20 -17.94 -0.57
C LYS A 33 8.60 -17.61 -1.06
N TRP A 34 8.74 -16.67 -1.97
CA TRP A 34 10.05 -16.26 -2.48
C TRP A 34 10.89 -15.62 -1.37
N ILE A 35 10.33 -14.72 -0.54
CA ILE A 35 11.01 -14.11 0.62
C ILE A 35 11.45 -15.19 1.61
N SER A 36 10.55 -16.11 1.95
CA SER A 36 10.84 -17.22 2.87
C SER A 36 11.97 -18.10 2.34
N ASN A 37 11.90 -18.49 1.07
CA ASN A 37 12.94 -19.29 0.43
C ASN A 37 14.27 -18.53 0.31
N TYR A 38 14.24 -17.23 0.07
CA TYR A 38 15.45 -16.40 0.01
C TYR A 38 16.14 -16.34 1.38
N ARG A 39 15.39 -16.22 2.48
CA ARG A 39 15.92 -16.29 3.85
C ARG A 39 16.66 -17.63 4.10
N VAL A 40 16.06 -18.73 3.67
CA VAL A 40 16.64 -20.08 3.83
C VAL A 40 17.81 -20.30 2.85
N ALA A 41 17.69 -19.86 1.59
CA ALA A 41 18.72 -20.04 0.55
C ALA A 41 19.98 -19.21 0.82
N THR A 42 19.90 -18.10 1.55
CA THR A 42 21.06 -17.34 2.01
C THR A 42 21.91 -18.18 2.96
N ALA A 43 21.28 -19.10 3.72
CA ALA A 43 21.98 -20.08 4.55
C ALA A 43 22.59 -21.26 3.76
N THR A 44 22.06 -21.59 2.57
CA THR A 44 22.39 -22.84 1.85
C THR A 44 23.05 -22.63 0.48
N ARG A 45 23.38 -21.41 0.05
CA ARG A 45 24.02 -21.07 -1.26
C ARG A 45 23.29 -21.52 -2.54
N GLN A 46 22.03 -21.95 -2.48
CA GLN A 46 21.22 -22.31 -3.66
C GLN A 46 20.32 -21.16 -4.12
N ARG A 47 20.80 -20.35 -5.06
CA ARG A 47 20.24 -19.03 -5.47
C ARG A 47 19.54 -19.07 -6.84
N ASN A 48 18.76 -20.10 -7.17
CA ASN A 48 18.27 -20.29 -8.55
C ASN A 48 16.72 -20.22 -8.69
N GLN A 49 16.05 -19.26 -8.02
CA GLN A 49 14.61 -19.07 -8.21
C GLN A 49 14.34 -17.76 -8.95
N LYS A 50 13.51 -17.84 -10.02
CA LYS A 50 13.03 -16.66 -10.74
C LYS A 50 12.27 -15.75 -9.76
N PRO A 51 12.60 -14.45 -9.68
CA PRO A 51 11.89 -13.53 -8.82
C PRO A 51 10.45 -13.36 -9.33
N PRO A 52 9.46 -13.30 -8.44
CA PRO A 52 8.10 -12.97 -8.81
C PRO A 52 7.97 -11.49 -9.20
N SER A 53 6.87 -11.13 -9.84
CA SER A 53 6.73 -9.86 -10.55
C SER A 53 6.79 -8.62 -9.66
N LEU A 54 6.30 -8.70 -8.44
CA LEU A 54 6.24 -7.57 -7.51
C LEU A 54 7.62 -7.30 -6.90
N LEU A 55 8.37 -8.36 -6.56
CA LEU A 55 9.70 -8.29 -5.96
C LEU A 55 10.84 -8.27 -6.98
N ALA A 56 10.55 -8.26 -8.29
CA ALA A 56 11.56 -8.23 -9.35
C ALA A 56 12.60 -7.08 -9.18
N PRO A 57 12.22 -5.83 -8.82
CA PRO A 57 13.18 -4.76 -8.57
C PRO A 57 14.14 -5.05 -7.41
N ILE A 58 13.61 -5.66 -6.34
CA ILE A 58 14.41 -6.06 -5.17
C ILE A 58 15.37 -7.20 -5.57
N ALA A 59 14.87 -8.18 -6.30
CA ALA A 59 15.66 -9.32 -6.73
C ALA A 59 16.81 -8.93 -7.67
N THR A 60 16.60 -7.96 -8.57
CA THR A 60 17.67 -7.43 -9.44
C THR A 60 18.74 -6.72 -8.65
N MET A 61 18.35 -5.91 -7.64
CA MET A 61 19.31 -5.24 -6.75
C MET A 61 20.09 -6.22 -5.88
N LEU A 62 19.44 -7.25 -5.35
CA LEU A 62 20.09 -8.31 -4.58
C LEU A 62 20.97 -9.21 -5.47
N GLY A 63 20.60 -9.39 -6.75
CA GLY A 63 21.29 -10.24 -7.71
C GLY A 63 22.55 -9.63 -8.34
N SER A 64 22.57 -8.32 -8.54
CA SER A 64 23.67 -7.61 -9.19
C SER A 64 24.93 -7.48 -8.31
N ARG A 65 24.82 -7.74 -7.01
CA ARG A 65 25.93 -7.65 -6.07
C ARG A 65 26.41 -9.04 -5.64
N ARG A 66 27.40 -9.55 -6.37
CA ARG A 66 28.03 -10.86 -6.14
C ARG A 66 28.92 -10.95 -4.89
N ASP A 67 29.31 -9.82 -4.34
CA ASP A 67 30.24 -9.76 -3.19
C ASP A 67 29.46 -9.41 -1.92
N GLY A 68 29.16 -10.39 -1.12
CA GLY A 68 28.64 -10.51 0.25
C GLY A 68 28.24 -9.30 1.11
N ASN A 69 28.48 -8.08 0.70
CA ASN A 69 28.16 -6.86 1.45
C ASN A 69 26.98 -6.11 0.80
N ILE A 70 25.76 -6.43 1.26
CA ILE A 70 24.52 -5.77 0.81
C ILE A 70 24.38 -4.47 1.62
N SER A 71 25.06 -3.39 1.23
CA SER A 71 24.79 -2.07 1.77
C SER A 71 23.73 -1.35 0.94
N LEU A 72 22.46 -1.61 1.23
CA LEU A 72 21.37 -0.77 0.73
C LEU A 72 21.38 0.53 1.52
N SER A 73 21.46 1.68 0.83
CA SER A 73 21.26 2.94 1.51
C SER A 73 19.80 3.03 1.99
N THR A 74 19.57 3.65 3.15
CA THR A 74 18.24 3.83 3.73
C THR A 74 17.27 4.51 2.74
N ASN A 75 17.77 5.43 1.92
CA ASN A 75 16.97 6.12 0.90
C ASN A 75 16.55 5.19 -0.25
N SER A 76 17.46 4.33 -0.72
CA SER A 76 17.13 3.35 -1.77
C SER A 76 16.12 2.32 -1.28
N LEU A 77 16.25 1.89 -0.02
CA LEU A 77 15.29 0.99 0.61
C LEU A 77 13.89 1.62 0.66
N ARG A 78 13.80 2.87 1.12
CA ARG A 78 12.54 3.60 1.22
C ARG A 78 11.88 3.76 -0.15
N SER A 79 12.62 4.17 -1.17
CA SER A 79 12.09 4.28 -2.54
C SER A 79 11.56 2.96 -3.09
N LEU A 80 12.18 1.84 -2.76
CA LEU A 80 11.69 0.51 -3.15
C LEU A 80 10.40 0.15 -2.44
N LEU A 81 10.32 0.36 -1.13
CA LEU A 81 9.12 0.12 -0.34
C LEU A 81 7.95 0.99 -0.81
N ASP A 82 8.19 2.27 -1.07
CA ASP A 82 7.19 3.21 -1.60
C ASP A 82 6.66 2.76 -2.98
N SER A 83 7.55 2.25 -3.85
CA SER A 83 7.16 1.71 -5.16
C SER A 83 6.27 0.46 -5.04
N ILE A 84 6.53 -0.39 -4.04
CA ILE A 84 5.71 -1.59 -3.80
C ILE A 84 4.37 -1.19 -3.20
N ASP A 85 4.35 -0.27 -2.23
CA ASP A 85 3.11 0.24 -1.64
C ASP A 85 2.20 0.88 -2.69
N ALA A 86 2.75 1.68 -3.60
CA ALA A 86 2.01 2.26 -4.71
C ALA A 86 1.32 1.19 -5.59
N ARG A 87 2.02 0.09 -5.93
CA ARG A 87 1.45 -1.02 -6.71
C ARG A 87 0.37 -1.80 -5.95
N LEU A 88 0.53 -1.97 -4.63
CA LEU A 88 -0.47 -2.60 -3.78
C LEU A 88 -1.72 -1.72 -3.68
N SER A 89 -1.54 -0.42 -3.50
CA SER A 89 -2.63 0.57 -3.41
C SER A 89 -3.43 0.67 -4.71
N GLU A 90 -2.77 0.68 -5.88
CA GLU A 90 -3.44 0.68 -7.20
C GLU A 90 -4.44 -0.48 -7.34
N SER A 91 -4.09 -1.66 -6.85
CA SER A 91 -5.00 -2.81 -6.90
C SER A 91 -6.25 -2.63 -6.02
N ARG A 92 -6.13 -1.92 -4.91
CA ARG A 92 -7.25 -1.62 -3.99
C ARG A 92 -8.20 -0.57 -4.56
N ASP A 93 -7.69 0.38 -5.31
CA ASP A 93 -8.53 1.42 -5.94
C ASP A 93 -9.48 0.80 -6.97
N ILE A 94 -9.01 -0.19 -7.74
CA ILE A 94 -9.85 -0.96 -8.67
C ILE A 94 -10.94 -1.74 -7.92
N SER A 95 -10.59 -2.39 -6.79
CA SER A 95 -11.57 -3.10 -5.97
C SER A 95 -12.67 -2.17 -5.45
N ARG A 96 -12.30 -1.00 -4.94
CA ARG A 96 -13.23 0.02 -4.45
C ARG A 96 -14.14 0.55 -5.54
N TYR A 97 -13.59 0.76 -6.74
CA TYR A 97 -14.39 1.15 -7.88
C TYR A 97 -15.47 0.09 -8.21
N LEU A 98 -15.12 -1.19 -8.22
CA LEU A 98 -16.07 -2.29 -8.47
C LEU A 98 -17.15 -2.37 -7.39
N ILE A 99 -16.81 -2.14 -6.12
CA ILE A 99 -17.78 -2.06 -5.02
C ILE A 99 -18.76 -0.90 -5.24
N GLY A 100 -18.23 0.29 -5.57
CA GLY A 100 -19.05 1.46 -5.89
C GLY A 100 -19.94 1.26 -7.10
N LEU A 101 -19.43 0.59 -8.14
CA LEU A 101 -20.19 0.22 -9.34
C LEU A 101 -21.39 -0.68 -9.00
N LEU A 102 -21.21 -1.67 -8.12
CA LEU A 102 -22.31 -2.54 -7.69
C LEU A 102 -23.41 -1.78 -6.94
N ILE A 103 -23.04 -0.85 -6.08
CA ILE A 103 -24.00 0.02 -5.38
C ILE A 103 -24.76 0.87 -6.41
N PHE A 104 -24.06 1.48 -7.35
CA PHE A 104 -24.63 2.30 -8.40
C PHE A 104 -25.61 1.50 -9.28
N LEU A 105 -25.22 0.30 -9.70
CA LEU A 105 -26.09 -0.59 -10.48
C LEU A 105 -27.33 -1.03 -9.72
N GLY A 106 -27.21 -1.28 -8.40
CA GLY A 106 -28.36 -1.56 -7.55
C GLY A 106 -29.34 -0.39 -7.49
N LEU A 107 -28.83 0.84 -7.32
CA LEU A 107 -29.63 2.07 -7.35
C LEU A 107 -30.27 2.31 -8.72
N LEU A 108 -29.53 2.09 -9.80
CA LEU A 108 -30.05 2.18 -11.17
C LEU A 108 -31.20 1.21 -11.40
N GLY A 109 -31.12 0.03 -10.79
CA GLY A 109 -32.18 -0.97 -10.81
C GLY A 109 -33.47 -0.50 -10.13
N THR A 110 -33.38 0.20 -9.00
CA THR A 110 -34.56 0.80 -8.35
C THR A 110 -35.15 1.91 -9.18
N PHE A 111 -34.35 2.75 -9.80
CA PHE A 111 -34.80 3.82 -10.67
C PHE A 111 -35.57 3.26 -11.88
N TRP A 112 -35.00 2.25 -12.52
CA TRP A 112 -35.66 1.60 -13.66
C TRP A 112 -37.01 0.96 -13.28
N GLY A 113 -37.05 0.21 -12.17
CA GLY A 113 -38.29 -0.41 -11.69
C GLY A 113 -39.34 0.60 -11.26
N LEU A 114 -38.94 1.75 -10.69
CA LEU A 114 -39.84 2.84 -10.38
C LEU A 114 -40.44 3.47 -11.65
N LEU A 115 -39.62 3.69 -12.66
CA LEU A 115 -40.08 4.23 -13.95
C LEU A 115 -41.13 3.32 -14.60
N GLU A 116 -40.88 2.00 -14.58
CA GLU A 116 -41.85 0.98 -15.09
C GLU A 116 -43.13 0.99 -14.26
N THR A 117 -43.03 1.12 -12.95
CA THR A 117 -44.20 1.21 -12.04
C THR A 117 -45.05 2.44 -12.34
N VAL A 118 -44.45 3.62 -12.48
CA VAL A 118 -45.16 4.87 -12.79
C VAL A 118 -45.86 4.79 -14.14
N SER A 119 -45.20 4.25 -15.15
CA SER A 119 -45.80 4.02 -16.47
C SER A 119 -46.97 3.06 -16.41
N ALA A 120 -46.84 1.97 -15.66
CA ALA A 120 -47.91 1.00 -15.50
C ALA A 120 -49.15 1.59 -14.77
N VAL A 121 -48.94 2.42 -13.73
CA VAL A 121 -50.02 3.13 -13.04
C VAL A 121 -50.74 4.11 -13.98
N GLY A 122 -50.01 4.86 -14.81
CA GLY A 122 -50.58 5.74 -15.83
C GLY A 122 -51.54 4.98 -16.76
N ASN A 123 -51.11 3.85 -17.28
CA ASN A 123 -51.94 3.00 -18.16
C ASN A 123 -53.21 2.48 -17.47
N VAL A 124 -53.16 2.20 -16.17
CA VAL A 124 -54.32 1.79 -15.38
C VAL A 124 -55.34 2.95 -15.26
N ILE A 125 -54.88 4.14 -14.98
CA ILE A 125 -55.73 5.33 -14.86
C ILE A 125 -56.39 5.67 -16.18
N ASP A 126 -55.66 5.64 -17.28
CA ASP A 126 -56.20 5.87 -18.63
C ASP A 126 -57.24 4.82 -19.01
N GLY A 127 -57.01 3.57 -18.64
CA GLY A 127 -57.94 2.46 -18.88
C GLY A 127 -59.27 2.56 -18.12
N LEU A 128 -59.22 3.17 -16.90
CA LEU A 128 -60.44 3.38 -16.08
C LEU A 128 -61.34 4.48 -16.65
N SER A 129 -60.77 5.49 -17.26
CA SER A 129 -61.51 6.65 -17.78
C SER A 129 -62.35 6.34 -19.02
N LEU A 130 -62.04 5.26 -19.76
CA LEU A 130 -62.60 5.02 -21.08
C LEU A 130 -63.68 3.87 -21.16
N LYS A 131 -63.91 3.10 -20.08
CA LYS A 131 -64.59 1.80 -20.24
C LYS A 131 -65.72 1.47 -19.28
N ASN A 132 -66.17 2.32 -18.35
CA ASN A 132 -66.99 1.80 -17.24
C ASN A 132 -68.34 2.46 -17.07
N ASP A 133 -69.38 1.74 -17.59
CA ASP A 133 -70.81 1.86 -17.12
C ASP A 133 -71.08 0.91 -15.93
N ASN A 134 -70.16 0.03 -15.53
CA ASN A 134 -70.36 -0.98 -14.48
C ASN A 134 -69.25 -0.95 -13.41
N LEU A 135 -69.62 -0.67 -12.16
CA LEU A 135 -68.75 -0.64 -11.00
C LEU A 135 -67.97 -1.95 -10.76
N GLN A 136 -68.59 -3.10 -11.02
CA GLN A 136 -67.97 -4.43 -10.87
C GLN A 136 -66.85 -4.67 -11.88
N GLY A 137 -67.06 -4.25 -13.16
CA GLY A 137 -66.00 -4.28 -14.18
C GLY A 137 -64.82 -3.34 -13.90
N ALA A 138 -65.15 -2.16 -13.39
CA ALA A 138 -64.13 -1.19 -12.98
C ALA A 138 -63.21 -1.73 -11.89
N PHE A 139 -63.76 -2.40 -10.89
CA PHE A 139 -63.00 -2.99 -9.79
C PHE A 139 -62.11 -4.16 -10.27
N SER A 140 -62.60 -5.01 -11.14
CA SER A 140 -61.80 -6.10 -11.73
C SER A 140 -60.64 -5.57 -12.56
N ASN A 141 -60.91 -4.56 -13.40
CA ASN A 141 -59.85 -3.92 -14.21
C ASN A 141 -58.82 -3.21 -13.36
N LEU A 142 -59.24 -2.57 -12.26
CA LEU A 142 -58.30 -1.96 -11.30
C LEU A 142 -57.41 -3.00 -10.61
N LYS A 143 -58.00 -4.12 -10.16
CA LYS A 143 -57.27 -5.22 -9.52
C LYS A 143 -56.22 -5.83 -10.46
N GLU A 144 -56.62 -6.07 -11.72
CA GLU A 144 -55.77 -6.65 -12.74
C GLU A 144 -54.68 -5.65 -13.18
N GLY A 145 -55.04 -4.37 -13.32
CA GLY A 145 -54.16 -3.32 -13.70
C GLY A 145 -53.06 -3.01 -12.63
N LEU A 146 -53.35 -3.22 -11.35
CA LEU A 146 -52.36 -3.02 -10.28
C LEU A 146 -51.34 -4.16 -10.17
N ALA A 147 -51.53 -5.30 -10.81
CA ALA A 147 -50.61 -6.43 -10.80
C ALA A 147 -49.23 -6.04 -11.42
N ALA A 148 -49.23 -5.29 -12.52
CA ALA A 148 -48.01 -4.84 -13.20
C ALA A 148 -47.17 -3.85 -12.38
N PRO A 149 -47.78 -2.77 -11.81
CA PRO A 149 -47.04 -1.87 -10.88
C PRO A 149 -46.42 -2.59 -9.69
N LEU A 150 -47.15 -3.52 -9.07
CA LEU A 150 -46.65 -4.30 -7.93
C LEU A 150 -45.47 -5.20 -8.34
N ALA A 151 -45.56 -5.84 -9.52
CA ALA A 151 -44.43 -6.62 -10.05
C ALA A 151 -43.18 -5.74 -10.33
N GLY A 152 -43.38 -4.53 -10.89
CA GLY A 152 -42.33 -3.56 -11.13
C GLY A 152 -41.59 -3.16 -9.85
N MET A 153 -42.34 -2.89 -8.76
CA MET A 153 -41.72 -2.60 -7.44
C MET A 153 -40.91 -3.78 -6.91
N GLY A 154 -41.42 -5.02 -7.03
CA GLY A 154 -40.69 -6.23 -6.64
C GLY A 154 -39.35 -6.39 -7.37
N THR A 155 -39.34 -6.04 -8.63
CA THR A 155 -38.14 -6.07 -9.47
C THR A 155 -37.12 -5.02 -9.04
N ALA A 156 -37.58 -3.79 -8.82
CA ALA A 156 -36.74 -2.69 -8.33
C ALA A 156 -36.06 -3.08 -7.03
N PHE A 157 -36.83 -3.58 -6.07
CA PHE A 157 -36.30 -4.02 -4.77
C PHE A 157 -35.28 -5.16 -4.91
N SER A 158 -35.59 -6.17 -5.75
CA SER A 158 -34.70 -7.30 -6.01
C SER A 158 -33.34 -6.84 -6.56
N SER A 159 -33.31 -5.97 -7.57
CA SER A 159 -32.08 -5.46 -8.17
C SER A 159 -31.23 -4.68 -7.16
N SER A 160 -31.89 -3.86 -6.32
CA SER A 160 -31.20 -3.14 -5.24
C SER A 160 -30.56 -4.09 -4.21
N LEU A 161 -31.32 -5.11 -3.81
CA LEU A 161 -30.82 -6.08 -2.84
C LEU A 161 -29.60 -6.85 -3.39
N PHE A 162 -29.63 -7.25 -4.66
CA PHE A 162 -28.48 -7.89 -5.31
C PHE A 162 -27.25 -6.97 -5.36
N GLY A 163 -27.44 -5.70 -5.76
CA GLY A 163 -26.37 -4.72 -5.80
C GLY A 163 -25.73 -4.47 -4.42
N LEU A 164 -26.56 -4.25 -3.39
CA LEU A 164 -26.11 -4.01 -2.01
C LEU A 164 -25.43 -5.24 -1.40
N THR A 165 -26.02 -6.42 -1.55
CA THR A 165 -25.44 -7.66 -1.03
C THR A 165 -24.12 -7.97 -1.73
N GLY A 166 -24.06 -7.79 -3.06
CA GLY A 166 -22.82 -7.97 -3.83
C GLY A 166 -21.73 -6.99 -3.41
N SER A 167 -22.08 -5.72 -3.21
CA SER A 167 -21.12 -4.72 -2.76
C SER A 167 -20.59 -5.00 -1.36
N LEU A 168 -21.45 -5.46 -0.44
CA LEU A 168 -21.04 -5.85 0.93
C LEU A 168 -20.09 -7.05 0.91
N ALA A 169 -20.39 -8.06 0.11
CA ALA A 169 -19.55 -9.25 -0.05
C ALA A 169 -18.18 -8.89 -0.65
N LEU A 170 -18.15 -8.07 -1.71
CA LEU A 170 -16.88 -7.58 -2.27
C LEU A 170 -16.11 -6.71 -1.29
N GLY A 171 -16.80 -5.84 -0.54
CA GLY A 171 -16.18 -5.00 0.49
C GLY A 171 -15.50 -5.83 1.59
N PHE A 172 -16.13 -6.93 2.00
CA PHE A 172 -15.52 -7.87 2.93
C PHE A 172 -14.26 -8.53 2.34
N LEU A 173 -14.30 -8.97 1.09
CA LEU A 173 -13.13 -9.54 0.41
C LEU A 173 -12.01 -8.50 0.22
N ASP A 174 -12.34 -7.26 -0.11
CA ASP A 174 -11.36 -6.16 -0.21
C ASP A 174 -10.68 -5.87 1.13
N LEU A 175 -11.44 -5.93 2.23
CA LEU A 175 -10.88 -5.79 3.57
C LEU A 175 -9.85 -6.90 3.87
N GLN A 176 -10.16 -8.16 3.52
CA GLN A 176 -9.24 -9.29 3.69
C GLN A 176 -7.99 -9.14 2.83
N LEU A 177 -8.16 -8.70 1.57
CA LEU A 177 -7.03 -8.38 0.69
C LEU A 177 -6.14 -7.30 1.31
N GLY A 178 -6.74 -6.21 1.80
CA GLY A 178 -6.02 -5.11 2.45
C GLY A 178 -5.21 -5.57 3.67
N GLN A 179 -5.78 -6.44 4.50
CA GLN A 179 -5.07 -7.01 5.65
C GLN A 179 -3.89 -7.88 5.20
N ALA A 180 -4.08 -8.72 4.18
CA ALA A 180 -3.02 -9.56 3.62
C ALA A 180 -1.88 -8.72 3.03
N GLN A 181 -2.21 -7.66 2.28
CA GLN A 181 -1.23 -6.74 1.71
C GLN A 181 -0.44 -5.98 2.79
N ASN A 182 -1.13 -5.46 3.81
CA ASN A 182 -0.48 -4.75 4.92
C ASN A 182 0.46 -5.66 5.72
N ARG A 183 0.07 -6.92 5.93
CA ARG A 183 0.94 -7.91 6.58
C ARG A 183 2.16 -8.20 5.72
N PHE A 184 1.96 -8.45 4.43
CA PHE A 184 3.05 -8.67 3.48
C PHE A 184 4.03 -7.48 3.46
N TYR A 185 3.52 -6.25 3.43
CA TYR A 185 4.34 -5.03 3.43
C TYR A 185 5.20 -4.92 4.69
N LYS A 186 4.61 -5.15 5.87
CA LYS A 186 5.34 -5.15 7.15
C LYS A 186 6.43 -6.22 7.21
N ASP A 187 6.11 -7.44 6.79
CA ASP A 187 7.09 -8.54 6.76
C ASP A 187 8.25 -8.24 5.79
N LEU A 188 7.94 -7.56 4.68
CA LEU A 188 8.94 -7.12 3.70
C LEU A 188 9.83 -6.00 4.25
N GLU A 189 9.25 -4.99 4.88
CA GLU A 189 9.95 -3.87 5.50
C GLU A 189 10.90 -4.36 6.59
N GLU A 190 10.43 -5.23 7.47
CA GLU A 190 11.24 -5.84 8.54
C GLU A 190 12.42 -6.63 7.96
N TRP A 191 12.16 -7.45 6.96
CA TRP A 191 13.21 -8.23 6.29
C TRP A 191 14.27 -7.35 5.64
N LEU A 192 13.87 -6.32 4.89
CA LEU A 192 14.78 -5.40 4.21
C LEU A 192 15.55 -4.50 5.19
N SER A 193 14.91 -4.06 6.28
CA SER A 193 15.55 -3.30 7.35
C SER A 193 16.64 -4.13 8.05
N GLY A 194 16.40 -5.43 8.25
CA GLY A 194 17.42 -6.35 8.76
C GLY A 194 18.67 -6.43 7.88
N LEU A 195 18.49 -6.40 6.54
CA LEU A 195 19.60 -6.41 5.60
C LEU A 195 20.43 -5.11 5.63
N THR A 196 19.80 -3.95 5.88
CA THR A 196 20.52 -2.68 5.98
C THR A 196 21.31 -2.57 7.28
N LYS A 197 20.80 -3.05 8.40
CA LYS A 197 21.49 -3.06 9.70
C LYS A 197 22.74 -3.94 9.69
N LEU A 198 22.71 -5.09 9.02
CA LEU A 198 23.90 -5.97 8.89
C LEU A 198 25.02 -5.32 8.11
N SER A 199 24.72 -4.36 7.23
CA SER A 199 25.70 -3.70 6.37
C SER A 199 26.37 -2.48 7.02
N SER A 200 25.74 -1.86 8.00
CA SER A 200 26.26 -0.62 8.59
C SER A 200 27.09 -0.79 9.87
N GLY A 201 27.27 -2.01 10.37
CA GLY A 201 28.05 -2.21 11.60
C GLY A 201 28.27 -3.68 11.92
N GLY A 202 29.48 -4.14 11.65
CA GLY A 202 29.99 -5.32 12.35
C GLY A 202 30.23 -4.99 13.82
N SER A 203 29.21 -5.07 14.65
CA SER A 203 29.29 -5.33 16.09
C SER A 203 27.88 -5.67 16.57
N GLY A 204 27.76 -6.84 17.20
CA GLY A 204 26.51 -7.46 17.56
C GLY A 204 25.62 -6.59 18.43
N PHE A 205 24.37 -6.50 18.02
CA PHE A 205 23.29 -6.21 18.94
C PHE A 205 22.18 -7.25 18.78
N VAL A 206 21.89 -7.87 19.90
CA VAL A 206 20.84 -8.84 20.17
C VAL A 206 19.47 -8.21 19.89
N GLU A 207 18.65 -8.96 19.20
CA GLU A 207 17.23 -8.69 18.90
C GLU A 207 16.44 -8.62 20.21
N GLY A 208 15.85 -7.45 20.47
CA GLY A 208 14.94 -7.23 21.57
C GLY A 208 14.59 -5.76 21.69
N GLU A 209 13.33 -5.43 21.40
CA GLU A 209 12.64 -4.19 21.69
C GLU A 209 13.46 -2.90 21.55
N THR A 210 13.45 -2.27 20.36
CA THR A 210 13.91 -0.90 20.17
C THR A 210 12.96 0.08 20.87
N SER A 211 13.08 0.16 22.19
CA SER A 211 12.47 1.24 22.94
C SER A 211 13.15 2.58 22.54
N ALA A 212 12.40 3.68 22.61
CA ALA A 212 12.90 5.04 22.36
C ALA A 212 14.21 5.34 23.15
N SER A 213 14.45 4.64 24.26
CA SER A 213 15.65 4.71 25.08
C SER A 213 16.92 4.18 24.37
N ALA A 214 16.82 3.11 23.56
CA ALA A 214 17.98 2.57 22.82
C ALA A 214 18.39 3.51 21.66
N TYR A 215 17.42 4.17 21.02
CA TYR A 215 17.70 5.19 20.01
C TYR A 215 18.36 6.42 20.62
N GLN A 216 17.90 6.88 21.78
CA GLN A 216 18.53 7.98 22.52
C GLN A 216 19.96 7.62 22.95
N ALA A 217 20.19 6.40 23.46
CA ALA A 217 21.53 5.94 23.85
C ALA A 217 22.50 5.93 22.65
N ALA A 218 22.06 5.45 21.47
CA ALA A 218 22.87 5.48 20.26
C ALA A 218 23.18 6.90 19.77
N LEU A 219 22.23 7.83 19.92
CA LEU A 219 22.45 9.25 19.59
C LEU A 219 23.46 9.89 20.54
N PHE A 220 23.39 9.59 21.84
CA PHE A 220 24.37 10.07 22.84
C PHE A 220 25.76 9.51 22.58
N GLU A 221 25.89 8.24 22.21
CA GLU A 221 27.18 7.64 21.87
C GLU A 221 27.81 8.30 20.62
N GLN A 222 27.01 8.55 19.58
CA GLN A 222 27.47 9.25 18.37
C GLN A 222 27.91 10.71 18.66
N THR A 223 27.18 11.42 19.54
CA THR A 223 27.56 12.77 19.93
C THR A 223 28.82 12.76 20.79
N ALA A 224 29.01 11.80 21.70
CA ALA A 224 30.20 11.63 22.49
C ALA A 224 31.43 11.36 21.62
N GLU A 225 31.32 10.48 20.62
CA GLU A 225 32.40 10.18 19.67
C GLU A 225 32.79 11.41 18.83
N SER A 226 31.80 12.21 18.39
CA SER A 226 32.07 13.44 17.64
C SER A 226 32.74 14.50 18.49
N LEU A 227 32.39 14.62 19.77
CA LEU A 227 33.05 15.50 20.72
C LEU A 227 34.51 15.07 20.98
N ASP A 228 34.76 13.78 21.15
CA ASP A 228 36.11 13.24 21.34
C ASP A 228 37.01 13.50 20.11
N ARG A 229 36.46 13.39 18.90
CA ARG A 229 37.17 13.76 17.66
C ARG A 229 37.49 15.26 17.60
N LEU A 230 36.54 16.12 17.96
CA LEU A 230 36.76 17.57 18.02
C LEU A 230 37.82 17.92 19.05
N GLN A 231 37.81 17.32 20.24
CA GLN A 231 38.81 17.54 21.27
C GLN A 231 40.19 17.16 20.76
N ARG A 232 40.37 16.02 20.09
CA ARG A 232 41.66 15.62 19.50
C ARG A 232 42.14 16.58 18.41
N VAL A 233 41.24 17.14 17.62
CA VAL A 233 41.59 18.13 16.59
C VAL A 233 42.04 19.44 17.24
N ILE A 234 41.38 19.89 18.32
CA ILE A 234 41.75 21.11 19.05
C ILE A 234 43.12 20.94 19.69
N VAL A 235 43.39 19.86 20.42
CA VAL A 235 44.68 19.58 21.05
C VAL A 235 45.79 19.54 19.99
N ARG A 236 45.58 18.87 18.88
CA ARG A 236 46.56 18.83 17.78
C ARG A 236 46.85 20.21 17.18
N ASN A 237 45.83 21.04 17.05
CA ASN A 237 45.95 22.40 16.52
C ASN A 237 46.69 23.31 17.50
N GLU A 238 46.54 23.10 18.80
CA GLU A 238 47.20 23.83 19.85
C GLU A 238 48.69 23.45 19.90
N ASP A 239 49.04 22.19 19.79
CA ASP A 239 50.42 21.72 19.67
C ASP A 239 51.10 22.29 18.42
N GLN A 240 50.44 22.33 17.28
CA GLN A 240 50.96 22.95 16.06
C GLN A 240 51.18 24.46 16.21
N ARG A 241 50.30 25.16 16.93
CA ARG A 241 50.49 26.61 17.22
C ARG A 241 51.63 26.85 18.14
N LEU A 242 51.86 25.99 19.12
CA LEU A 242 53.02 26.09 20.03
C LEU A 242 54.33 25.83 19.28
N ASP A 243 54.39 24.85 18.40
CA ASP A 243 55.59 24.58 17.59
C ASP A 243 55.88 25.69 16.58
N ASN A 244 54.85 26.24 15.94
CA ASN A 244 55.00 27.41 15.06
C ASN A 244 55.49 28.65 15.84
N ASN A 245 54.99 28.88 17.05
CA ASN A 245 55.44 29.98 17.89
C ASN A 245 56.90 29.80 18.32
N LYS A 246 57.31 28.57 18.70
CA LYS A 246 58.71 28.27 18.99
C LYS A 246 59.66 28.53 17.81
N SER A 247 59.23 28.10 16.62
CA SER A 247 59.99 28.33 15.38
C SER A 247 60.10 29.80 15.03
N LEU A 248 59.05 30.61 15.21
CA LEU A 248 59.10 32.07 15.03
C LEU A 248 60.02 32.76 16.02
N ILE A 249 60.01 32.36 17.28
CA ILE A 249 60.91 32.88 18.31
C ILE A 249 62.37 32.54 17.95
N THR A 250 62.63 31.30 17.51
CA THR A 250 63.98 30.88 17.12
C THR A 250 64.48 31.67 15.91
N VAL A 251 63.67 31.90 14.91
CA VAL A 251 63.99 32.70 13.72
C VAL A 251 64.25 34.16 14.11
N SER A 252 63.47 34.74 15.01
CA SER A 252 63.65 36.11 15.51
C SER A 252 64.99 36.27 16.27
N TYR A 253 65.33 35.32 17.13
CA TYR A 253 66.60 35.32 17.84
C TYR A 253 67.81 35.17 16.91
N THR A 254 67.72 34.32 15.90
CA THR A 254 68.80 34.15 14.92
C THR A 254 69.01 35.39 14.06
N HIS A 255 67.92 36.07 13.69
CA HIS A 255 67.93 37.30 12.90
C HIS A 255 68.55 38.48 13.71
N LEU A 256 68.20 38.62 15.00
CA LEU A 256 68.75 39.64 15.90
C LEU A 256 70.24 39.41 16.11
N ARG A 257 70.72 38.17 16.34
CA ARG A 257 72.12 37.82 16.52
C ARG A 257 72.95 38.06 15.27
N ALA A 258 72.38 37.84 14.06
CA ALA A 258 73.06 38.15 12.81
C ALA A 258 73.25 39.65 12.61
N HIS A 259 72.32 40.48 13.13
CA HIS A 259 72.42 41.91 13.05
C HIS A 259 73.51 42.52 14.03
N GLU A 260 73.68 41.90 15.22
CA GLU A 260 74.65 42.29 16.17
C GLU A 260 76.13 41.96 15.77
N THR A 261 76.33 40.98 14.90
CA THR A 261 77.65 40.60 14.40
C THR A 261 78.09 41.38 13.13
N LEU A 262 77.28 42.25 12.61
CA LEU A 262 77.53 43.09 11.43
C LEU A 262 77.79 44.57 11.78
N LEU A 263 77.78 44.93 13.08
CA LEU A 263 78.24 46.23 13.63
C LEU A 263 79.57 46.05 14.34
#